data_1cbe892367b446438f501a9726cb76b2
#
_entry.id   1cbe892367b446438f501a9726cb76b2
#
_cell.length_a   1.000
_cell.length_b   1.000
_cell.length_c   1.000
_cell.angle_alpha   90.00
_cell.angle_beta   90.00
_cell.angle_gamma   90.00
#
_symmetry.space_group_name_H-M   'P 1'
#
loop_
_entity.id
_entity.type
_entity.pdbx_description
1 polymer ?
#
loop_
_entity_poly.entity_id
_entity_poly.type
_entity_poly.pdbx_seq_one_letter_code
_entity_poly.pdbx_strand_id
1 'polypeptide(L)'
;MEKYTPTAEEEKLIKKQKAMFDICFKAKTNTAKVWRDSEKLYMGDHWGGMNMPNYKNQVTLDLISSAIDTMVPILSNRPPRIDVMHNGADEVGAKAAEILQKQVDELWVLRDMQNLVPEWLLDYLVYGNGILKVSFNNDDDLPDCDVVDPFAFYCNPSATKLENAEYVMYAAPTPLHEIRDKYENGKYVKSEGHLDRFQALKINDTNVGGKQLTQVTDTKGSETNYYNSETRAMKDMENRALIVECFSRDYTKEYVDDEDGNPRETNKFPGMIRQTTIANGVLLYDGPSKYPFLTKDYHIPHPFPFVMLKNGGSAHSFWGKPEPKRLKSLNLSLDRVVSQILDNAHLMSNPMYVVDDTTEVVDQIANKPGGIIRKRGPGQVTQLQPAGMPGYVIQLYNLLVDMFETISGVNKATQGKADSNITSGVQAQIYRQASTSKIDFKSRTVDQGIQTLGSMWIAMIQNLGTKEHTVLVETQEGNEERSYVGAIMNDMDFNVRARAGSMLPENKEFVENKIMQLMQMGVITDPLYILNNIELPGKEKLINQMMEQNQAMAMQQQPLTPEELEDLGTDEDEIMNRLEQDPSLMQRLNPNQQ
;
A
#
# COMPACT_ATOMS: atom_id res chain seq x y z
N MET A 1 -39.21 -8.35 -19.31
CA MET A 1 -38.57 -8.08 -18.02
C MET A 1 -39.55 -7.34 -17.14
N GLU A 2 -39.85 -7.88 -15.98
CA GLU A 2 -40.70 -7.19 -14.98
C GLU A 2 -40.03 -5.85 -14.62
N LYS A 3 -40.86 -4.81 -14.47
CA LYS A 3 -40.37 -3.47 -14.17
C LYS A 3 -40.28 -3.32 -12.66
N TYR A 4 -39.13 -2.87 -12.16
CA TYR A 4 -38.99 -2.54 -10.74
C TYR A 4 -39.94 -1.40 -10.36
N THR A 5 -40.78 -1.64 -9.39
CA THR A 5 -41.71 -0.64 -8.81
C THR A 5 -41.34 -0.44 -7.35
N PRO A 6 -40.58 0.62 -7.02
CA PRO A 6 -40.20 0.90 -5.65
C PRO A 6 -41.43 1.34 -4.83
N THR A 7 -41.43 1.02 -3.56
CA THR A 7 -42.35 1.60 -2.59
C THR A 7 -42.09 3.10 -2.42
N ALA A 8 -43.04 3.87 -1.88
CA ALA A 8 -42.86 5.31 -1.68
C ALA A 8 -41.66 5.65 -0.75
N GLU A 9 -41.36 4.78 0.22
CA GLU A 9 -40.22 4.91 1.13
C GLU A 9 -38.91 4.60 0.42
N GLU A 10 -38.85 3.52 -0.36
CA GLU A 10 -37.71 3.19 -1.18
C GLU A 10 -37.39 4.28 -2.21
N GLU A 11 -38.41 4.84 -2.87
CA GLU A 11 -38.21 5.93 -3.82
C GLU A 11 -37.61 7.17 -3.15
N LYS A 12 -38.07 7.52 -1.96
CA LYS A 12 -37.51 8.62 -1.17
C LYS A 12 -36.04 8.35 -0.78
N LEU A 13 -35.73 7.11 -0.39
CA LEU A 13 -34.38 6.71 -0.03
C LEU A 13 -33.44 6.76 -1.25
N ILE A 14 -33.87 6.22 -2.39
CA ILE A 14 -33.11 6.25 -3.65
C ILE A 14 -32.80 7.71 -4.04
N LYS A 15 -33.81 8.59 -3.99
CA LYS A 15 -33.63 10.02 -4.30
C LYS A 15 -32.64 10.70 -3.35
N LYS A 16 -32.75 10.41 -2.04
CA LYS A 16 -31.80 10.92 -1.03
C LYS A 16 -30.39 10.50 -1.31
N GLN A 17 -30.14 9.19 -1.52
CA GLN A 17 -28.81 8.65 -1.75
C GLN A 17 -28.20 9.19 -3.05
N LYS A 18 -29.01 9.32 -4.12
CA LYS A 18 -28.56 9.92 -5.37
C LYS A 18 -28.15 11.39 -5.17
N ALA A 19 -28.93 12.16 -4.45
CA ALA A 19 -28.58 13.55 -4.14
C ALA A 19 -27.27 13.66 -3.33
N MET A 20 -27.09 12.79 -2.32
CA MET A 20 -25.86 12.72 -1.54
C MET A 20 -24.65 12.38 -2.42
N PHE A 21 -24.81 11.41 -3.33
CA PHE A 21 -23.76 11.04 -4.29
C PHE A 21 -23.38 12.19 -5.20
N ASP A 22 -24.37 12.91 -5.77
CA ASP A 22 -24.16 14.06 -6.65
C ASP A 22 -23.40 15.20 -5.94
N ILE A 23 -23.70 15.44 -4.67
CA ILE A 23 -22.99 16.44 -3.84
C ILE A 23 -21.51 16.04 -3.66
N CYS A 24 -21.26 14.77 -3.29
CA CYS A 24 -19.90 14.26 -3.12
C CYS A 24 -19.11 14.28 -4.43
N PHE A 25 -19.75 13.90 -5.53
CA PHE A 25 -19.16 13.91 -6.87
C PHE A 25 -18.71 15.30 -7.28
N LYS A 26 -19.61 16.31 -7.13
CA LYS A 26 -19.28 17.70 -7.45
C LYS A 26 -18.12 18.23 -6.60
N ALA A 27 -18.14 17.95 -5.30
CA ALA A 27 -17.07 18.37 -4.39
C ALA A 27 -15.71 17.76 -4.75
N LYS A 28 -15.71 16.51 -5.23
CA LYS A 28 -14.50 15.76 -5.59
C LYS A 28 -13.94 16.11 -6.98
N THR A 29 -14.73 16.72 -7.86
CA THR A 29 -14.38 16.95 -9.28
C THR A 29 -13.01 17.64 -9.46
N ASN A 30 -12.71 18.66 -8.65
CA ASN A 30 -11.43 19.35 -8.73
C ASN A 30 -10.26 18.48 -8.27
N THR A 31 -10.47 17.68 -7.23
CA THR A 31 -9.47 16.72 -6.73
C THR A 31 -9.20 15.64 -7.76
N ALA A 32 -10.25 15.12 -8.40
CA ALA A 32 -10.13 14.12 -9.45
C ALA A 32 -9.34 14.62 -10.68
N LYS A 33 -9.45 15.91 -11.05
CA LYS A 33 -8.61 16.51 -12.09
C LYS A 33 -7.13 16.49 -11.69
N VAL A 34 -6.83 16.87 -10.45
CA VAL A 34 -5.45 16.83 -9.94
C VAL A 34 -4.88 15.42 -9.94
N TRP A 35 -5.69 14.42 -9.61
CA TRP A 35 -5.28 13.01 -9.63
C TRP A 35 -4.96 12.52 -11.05
N ARG A 36 -5.81 12.84 -12.03
CA ARG A 36 -5.52 12.52 -13.45
C ARG A 36 -4.24 13.15 -13.95
N ASP A 37 -4.01 14.42 -13.61
CA ASP A 37 -2.77 15.11 -13.93
C ASP A 37 -1.56 14.44 -13.24
N SER A 38 -1.73 13.98 -12.01
CA SER A 38 -0.68 13.29 -11.25
C SER A 38 -0.36 11.92 -11.84
N GLU A 39 -1.38 11.18 -12.24
CA GLU A 39 -1.24 9.88 -12.92
C GLU A 39 -0.51 10.03 -14.25
N LYS A 40 -0.88 11.02 -15.08
CA LYS A 40 -0.18 11.32 -16.33
C LYS A 40 1.29 11.62 -16.12
N LEU A 41 1.61 12.44 -15.12
CA LEU A 41 3.00 12.76 -14.79
C LEU A 41 3.78 11.55 -14.31
N TYR A 42 3.15 10.65 -13.55
CA TYR A 42 3.76 9.39 -13.12
C TYR A 42 3.98 8.44 -14.30
N MET A 43 3.06 8.41 -15.27
CA MET A 43 3.16 7.60 -16.48
C MET A 43 4.05 8.21 -17.57
N GLY A 44 4.76 9.32 -17.31
CA GLY A 44 5.67 9.96 -18.26
C GLY A 44 5.01 10.86 -19.29
N ASP A 45 3.68 11.10 -19.23
CA ASP A 45 2.99 12.05 -20.10
C ASP A 45 3.16 13.49 -19.59
N HIS A 46 4.36 14.07 -19.81
CA HIS A 46 4.68 15.42 -19.37
C HIS A 46 4.26 16.50 -20.36
N TRP A 47 4.11 16.15 -21.63
CA TRP A 47 3.88 17.07 -22.74
C TRP A 47 2.42 17.06 -23.24
N GLY A 48 1.60 16.17 -22.71
CA GLY A 48 0.20 16.03 -23.09
C GLY A 48 -0.57 17.33 -23.03
N GLY A 49 -1.22 17.70 -24.16
CA GLY A 49 -1.98 18.94 -24.30
C GLY A 49 -1.15 20.19 -24.62
N MET A 50 0.17 20.11 -24.73
CA MET A 50 1.02 21.21 -25.21
C MET A 50 1.17 21.15 -26.73
N ASN A 51 0.73 22.19 -27.42
CA ASN A 51 0.89 22.30 -28.88
C ASN A 51 2.30 22.81 -29.17
N MET A 52 3.28 21.91 -29.30
CA MET A 52 4.65 22.26 -29.63
C MET A 52 4.93 22.04 -31.13
N PRO A 53 5.73 22.90 -31.77
CA PRO A 53 6.15 22.69 -33.13
C PRO A 53 6.99 21.41 -33.28
N ASN A 54 6.81 20.70 -34.41
CA ASN A 54 7.48 19.40 -34.67
C ASN A 54 9.02 19.47 -34.72
N TYR A 55 9.60 20.65 -34.86
CA TYR A 55 11.07 20.82 -34.85
C TYR A 55 11.67 21.00 -33.46
N LYS A 56 10.85 21.08 -32.40
CA LYS A 56 11.32 21.16 -31.03
C LYS A 56 11.37 19.79 -30.40
N ASN A 57 12.49 19.51 -29.74
CA ASN A 57 12.63 18.28 -28.98
C ASN A 57 11.75 18.30 -27.73
N GLN A 58 11.14 17.17 -27.43
CA GLN A 58 10.34 16.94 -26.23
C GLN A 58 10.98 15.79 -25.45
N VAL A 59 11.87 16.13 -24.53
CA VAL A 59 12.54 15.15 -23.67
C VAL A 59 11.74 15.03 -22.39
N THR A 60 11.39 13.81 -22.02
CA THR A 60 10.76 13.50 -20.75
C THR A 60 11.81 12.89 -19.81
N LEU A 61 11.99 13.54 -18.66
CA LEU A 61 12.81 13.01 -17.57
C LEU A 61 11.87 12.43 -16.50
N ASP A 62 11.79 11.10 -16.41
CA ASP A 62 10.87 10.42 -15.48
C ASP A 62 11.36 10.44 -14.02
N LEU A 63 11.74 11.64 -13.52
CA LEU A 63 12.25 11.79 -12.17
C LEU A 63 11.14 11.62 -11.12
N ILE A 64 9.89 11.97 -11.45
CA ILE A 64 8.74 11.78 -10.57
C ILE A 64 8.48 10.29 -10.36
N SER A 65 8.42 9.50 -11.44
CA SER A 65 8.27 8.04 -11.36
C SER A 65 9.42 7.42 -10.58
N SER A 66 10.66 7.77 -10.91
CA SER A 66 11.86 7.29 -10.21
C SER A 66 11.83 7.59 -8.71
N ALA A 67 11.34 8.76 -8.30
CA ALA A 67 11.22 9.11 -6.90
C ALA A 67 10.14 8.27 -6.20
N ILE A 68 8.98 8.06 -6.82
CA ILE A 68 7.89 7.25 -6.27
C ILE A 68 8.30 5.79 -6.20
N ASP A 69 8.89 5.25 -7.28
CA ASP A 69 9.37 3.86 -7.36
C ASP A 69 10.52 3.57 -6.36
N THR A 70 11.22 4.61 -5.91
CA THR A 70 12.18 4.50 -4.81
C THR A 70 11.47 4.55 -3.45
N MET A 71 10.43 5.38 -3.29
CA MET A 71 9.72 5.51 -2.01
C MET A 71 8.84 4.30 -1.68
N VAL A 72 8.17 3.69 -2.68
CA VAL A 72 7.29 2.53 -2.45
C VAL A 72 8.05 1.37 -1.80
N PRO A 73 9.17 0.87 -2.34
CA PRO A 73 9.93 -0.19 -1.69
C PRO A 73 10.44 0.19 -0.29
N ILE A 74 10.87 1.44 -0.08
CA ILE A 74 11.34 1.89 1.25
C ILE A 74 10.20 1.81 2.28
N LEU A 75 8.97 2.15 1.87
CA LEU A 75 7.79 2.12 2.73
C LEU A 75 7.20 0.70 2.90
N SER A 76 7.41 -0.21 1.92
CA SER A 76 6.88 -1.57 1.94
C SER A 76 7.88 -2.65 2.38
N ASN A 77 9.19 -2.38 2.30
CA ASN A 77 10.27 -3.38 2.47
C ASN A 77 10.33 -4.01 3.88
N ARG A 78 9.63 -3.43 4.83
CA ARG A 78 9.40 -4.01 6.14
C ARG A 78 7.92 -3.86 6.45
N PRO A 79 7.11 -4.89 6.13
CA PRO A 79 5.75 -4.89 6.61
C PRO A 79 5.79 -4.68 8.12
N PRO A 80 5.15 -3.64 8.64
CA PRO A 80 5.07 -3.47 10.07
C PRO A 80 4.45 -4.73 10.63
N ARG A 81 5.15 -5.37 11.54
CA ARG A 81 4.63 -6.55 12.21
C ARG A 81 3.45 -6.12 13.06
N ILE A 82 2.31 -6.72 12.84
CA ILE A 82 1.13 -6.51 13.66
C ILE A 82 1.32 -7.33 14.93
N ASP A 83 1.52 -6.67 16.07
CA ASP A 83 1.60 -7.35 17.36
C ASP A 83 0.23 -7.30 18.03
N VAL A 84 -0.30 -8.46 18.37
CA VAL A 84 -1.56 -8.62 19.10
C VAL A 84 -1.24 -8.86 20.58
N MET A 85 -1.79 -8.03 21.44
CA MET A 85 -1.58 -8.13 22.88
C MET A 85 -2.93 -8.19 23.59
N HIS A 86 -3.04 -9.05 24.60
CA HIS A 86 -4.19 -9.03 25.50
C HIS A 86 -4.03 -7.92 26.56
N ASN A 87 -5.11 -7.20 26.85
CA ASN A 87 -5.10 -6.13 27.87
C ASN A 87 -5.27 -6.63 29.31
N GLY A 88 -5.60 -7.91 29.50
CA GLY A 88 -5.73 -8.56 30.81
C GLY A 88 -4.43 -9.19 31.32
N ALA A 89 -4.42 -9.60 32.59
CA ALA A 89 -3.32 -10.33 33.20
C ALA A 89 -3.58 -11.85 33.23
N ASP A 90 -4.64 -12.33 32.59
CA ASP A 90 -5.04 -13.73 32.58
C ASP A 90 -4.27 -14.54 31.53
N GLU A 91 -3.92 -15.75 31.91
CA GLU A 91 -3.16 -16.67 31.02
C GLU A 91 -3.96 -17.10 29.80
N VAL A 92 -5.29 -17.20 29.91
CA VAL A 92 -6.17 -17.59 28.80
C VAL A 92 -6.18 -16.52 27.71
N GLY A 93 -6.29 -15.24 28.09
CA GLY A 93 -6.21 -14.12 27.16
C GLY A 93 -4.84 -13.98 26.50
N ALA A 94 -3.75 -14.29 27.24
CA ALA A 94 -2.41 -14.30 26.67
C ALA A 94 -2.26 -15.40 25.60
N LYS A 95 -2.76 -16.61 25.84
CA LYS A 95 -2.77 -17.71 24.85
C LYS A 95 -3.66 -17.40 23.65
N ALA A 96 -4.81 -16.74 23.86
CA ALA A 96 -5.68 -16.29 22.78
C ALA A 96 -5.00 -15.22 21.91
N ALA A 97 -4.26 -14.28 22.52
CA ALA A 97 -3.49 -13.29 21.79
C ALA A 97 -2.40 -13.91 20.90
N GLU A 98 -1.73 -14.96 21.40
CA GLU A 98 -0.73 -15.71 20.65
C GLU A 98 -1.34 -16.42 19.42
N ILE A 99 -2.52 -17.04 19.58
CA ILE A 99 -3.26 -17.67 18.48
C ILE A 99 -3.67 -16.62 17.45
N LEU A 100 -4.26 -15.49 17.88
CA LEU A 100 -4.66 -14.42 16.98
C LEU A 100 -3.45 -13.77 16.27
N GLN A 101 -2.30 -13.68 16.95
CA GLN A 101 -1.06 -13.21 16.33
C GLN A 101 -0.67 -14.11 15.16
N LYS A 102 -0.65 -15.42 15.35
CA LYS A 102 -0.32 -16.37 14.29
C LYS A 102 -1.36 -16.34 13.17
N GLN A 103 -2.64 -16.21 13.49
CA GLN A 103 -3.69 -16.07 12.48
C GLN A 103 -3.52 -14.80 11.64
N VAL A 104 -3.15 -13.67 12.23
CA VAL A 104 -2.87 -12.43 11.50
C VAL A 104 -1.63 -12.59 10.61
N ASP A 105 -0.59 -13.27 11.09
CA ASP A 105 0.63 -13.55 10.30
C ASP A 105 0.29 -14.47 9.10
N GLU A 106 -0.58 -15.48 9.27
CA GLU A 106 -1.06 -16.34 8.18
C GLU A 106 -1.96 -15.57 7.20
N LEU A 107 -2.87 -14.72 7.69
CA LEU A 107 -3.71 -13.86 6.85
C LEU A 107 -2.85 -12.92 5.99
N TRP A 108 -1.74 -12.42 6.51
CA TRP A 108 -0.82 -11.57 5.75
C TRP A 108 -0.30 -12.27 4.49
N VAL A 109 0.01 -13.57 4.61
CA VAL A 109 0.44 -14.39 3.47
C VAL A 109 -0.74 -14.79 2.59
N LEU A 110 -1.85 -15.25 3.19
CA LEU A 110 -3.03 -15.73 2.48
C LEU A 110 -3.67 -14.66 1.59
N ARG A 111 -3.70 -13.41 2.06
CA ARG A 111 -4.25 -12.25 1.33
C ARG A 111 -3.20 -11.52 0.47
N ASP A 112 -2.03 -12.13 0.29
CA ASP A 112 -0.95 -11.59 -0.55
C ASP A 112 -0.62 -10.12 -0.23
N MET A 113 -0.56 -9.79 1.06
CA MET A 113 -0.31 -8.42 1.52
C MET A 113 1.05 -7.88 1.06
N GLN A 114 1.98 -8.76 0.71
CA GLN A 114 3.28 -8.36 0.16
C GLN A 114 3.14 -7.63 -1.18
N ASN A 115 2.17 -7.99 -2.01
CA ASN A 115 1.87 -7.32 -3.28
C ASN A 115 0.81 -6.23 -3.11
N LEU A 116 -0.19 -6.45 -2.26
CA LEU A 116 -1.28 -5.50 -2.03
C LEU A 116 -0.81 -4.20 -1.36
N VAL A 117 0.11 -4.28 -0.39
CA VAL A 117 0.63 -3.08 0.30
C VAL A 117 1.38 -2.14 -0.65
N PRO A 118 2.29 -2.57 -1.54
CA PRO A 118 2.88 -1.71 -2.55
C PRO A 118 1.86 -1.02 -3.46
N GLU A 119 0.79 -1.69 -3.88
CA GLU A 119 -0.29 -1.08 -4.68
C GLU A 119 -1.02 0.01 -3.88
N TRP A 120 -1.35 -0.26 -2.64
CA TRP A 120 -1.95 0.70 -1.72
C TRP A 120 -1.06 1.93 -1.48
N LEU A 121 0.26 1.72 -1.36
CA LEU A 121 1.25 2.78 -1.21
C LEU A 121 1.46 3.58 -2.50
N LEU A 122 1.33 2.94 -3.65
CA LEU A 122 1.37 3.62 -4.94
C LEU A 122 0.23 4.63 -5.05
N ASP A 123 -1.01 4.22 -4.74
CA ASP A 123 -2.17 5.12 -4.70
C ASP A 123 -1.98 6.23 -3.66
N TYR A 124 -1.44 5.91 -2.48
CA TYR A 124 -1.11 6.88 -1.45
C TYR A 124 -0.16 7.98 -1.92
N LEU A 125 0.85 7.64 -2.74
CA LEU A 125 1.84 8.60 -3.24
C LEU A 125 1.34 9.32 -4.49
N VAL A 126 0.74 8.61 -5.45
CA VAL A 126 0.31 9.17 -6.76
C VAL A 126 -0.93 10.05 -6.61
N TYR A 127 -1.93 9.61 -5.83
CA TYR A 127 -3.19 10.36 -5.63
C TYR A 127 -3.23 11.11 -4.30
N GLY A 128 -2.29 10.83 -3.41
CA GLY A 128 -2.27 11.41 -2.07
C GLY A 128 -3.15 10.70 -1.06
N ASN A 129 -3.88 9.66 -1.48
CA ASN A 129 -4.69 8.82 -0.63
C ASN A 129 -4.62 7.37 -1.11
N GLY A 130 -4.25 6.47 -0.22
CA GLY A 130 -4.41 5.03 -0.40
C GLY A 130 -5.59 4.55 0.43
N ILE A 131 -6.49 3.75 -0.15
CA ILE A 131 -7.71 3.30 0.50
C ILE A 131 -7.79 1.78 0.38
N LEU A 132 -8.02 1.09 1.51
CA LEU A 132 -8.38 -0.32 1.55
C LEU A 132 -9.84 -0.46 1.97
N LYS A 133 -10.55 -1.39 1.37
CA LYS A 133 -11.86 -1.88 1.84
C LYS A 133 -11.63 -3.21 2.54
N VAL A 134 -12.08 -3.31 3.78
CA VAL A 134 -12.01 -4.54 4.55
C VAL A 134 -13.35 -5.24 4.46
N SER A 135 -13.35 -6.53 4.21
CA SER A 135 -14.53 -7.36 4.10
C SER A 135 -14.32 -8.68 4.83
N PHE A 136 -15.39 -9.44 5.01
CA PHE A 136 -15.33 -10.79 5.57
C PHE A 136 -15.78 -11.78 4.52
N ASN A 137 -14.95 -12.75 4.23
CA ASN A 137 -15.25 -13.82 3.29
C ASN A 137 -15.89 -14.99 4.04
N ASN A 138 -17.15 -15.32 3.69
CA ASN A 138 -17.89 -16.39 4.33
C ASN A 138 -17.44 -17.79 3.89
N ASP A 139 -16.74 -17.90 2.77
CA ASP A 139 -16.32 -19.20 2.24
C ASP A 139 -15.18 -19.79 3.08
N ASP A 140 -14.19 -18.98 3.38
CA ASP A 140 -13.06 -19.35 4.24
C ASP A 140 -13.21 -18.88 5.70
N ASP A 141 -14.30 -18.15 6.03
CA ASP A 141 -14.62 -17.64 7.37
C ASP A 141 -13.51 -16.73 7.95
N LEU A 142 -12.85 -15.96 7.08
CA LEU A 142 -11.72 -15.11 7.42
C LEU A 142 -11.86 -13.69 6.82
N PRO A 143 -11.24 -12.69 7.45
CA PRO A 143 -11.19 -11.34 6.89
C PRO A 143 -10.47 -11.29 5.53
N ASP A 144 -10.89 -10.32 4.71
CA ASP A 144 -10.31 -10.01 3.41
C ASP A 144 -10.11 -8.50 3.26
N CYS A 145 -9.27 -8.09 2.31
CA CYS A 145 -9.09 -6.67 2.02
C CYS A 145 -8.68 -6.45 0.55
N ASP A 146 -9.22 -5.38 -0.03
CA ASP A 146 -8.97 -4.97 -1.40
C ASP A 146 -8.52 -3.52 -1.47
N VAL A 147 -7.64 -3.20 -2.42
CA VAL A 147 -7.29 -1.81 -2.74
C VAL A 147 -8.46 -1.15 -3.46
N VAL A 148 -8.91 -0.03 -2.93
CA VAL A 148 -9.99 0.76 -3.51
C VAL A 148 -9.42 1.88 -4.34
N ASP A 149 -9.81 1.91 -5.62
CA ASP A 149 -9.51 3.06 -6.47
C ASP A 149 -10.00 4.37 -5.81
N PRO A 150 -9.10 5.34 -5.55
CA PRO A 150 -9.51 6.61 -4.97
C PRO A 150 -10.62 7.32 -5.75
N PHE A 151 -10.75 7.08 -7.06
CA PHE A 151 -11.86 7.61 -7.87
C PHE A 151 -13.22 7.00 -7.53
N ALA A 152 -13.25 5.77 -7.03
CA ALA A 152 -14.47 5.07 -6.64
C ALA A 152 -14.96 5.40 -5.22
N PHE A 153 -14.13 6.03 -4.39
CA PHE A 153 -14.47 6.36 -3.00
C PHE A 153 -14.95 7.80 -2.85
N TYR A 154 -16.02 8.01 -2.12
CA TYR A 154 -16.64 9.31 -1.86
C TYR A 154 -16.91 9.49 -0.38
N CYS A 155 -16.79 10.74 0.10
CA CYS A 155 -17.06 11.12 1.46
C CYS A 155 -17.85 12.42 1.49
N ASN A 156 -18.63 12.64 2.56
CA ASN A 156 -19.35 13.91 2.71
C ASN A 156 -18.37 15.10 2.71
N PRO A 157 -18.68 16.20 2.00
CA PRO A 157 -17.75 17.30 1.78
C PRO A 157 -17.29 18.05 3.04
N SER A 158 -18.07 17.97 4.13
CA SER A 158 -17.74 18.58 5.42
C SER A 158 -16.71 17.77 6.23
N ALA A 159 -16.47 16.51 5.88
CA ALA A 159 -15.53 15.67 6.60
C ALA A 159 -14.07 16.07 6.33
N THR A 160 -13.24 15.98 7.34
CA THR A 160 -11.79 16.17 7.25
C THR A 160 -11.02 14.86 7.45
N LYS A 161 -11.68 13.88 8.09
CA LYS A 161 -11.17 12.52 8.36
C LYS A 161 -12.36 11.54 8.32
N LEU A 162 -12.07 10.25 8.20
CA LEU A 162 -13.09 9.20 8.28
C LEU A 162 -13.82 9.20 9.62
N GLU A 163 -13.13 9.52 10.71
CA GLU A 163 -13.69 9.61 12.07
C GLU A 163 -14.86 10.61 12.15
N ASN A 164 -14.77 11.72 11.39
CA ASN A 164 -15.76 12.79 11.40
C ASN A 164 -16.76 12.68 10.24
N ALA A 165 -16.65 11.64 9.41
CA ALA A 165 -17.55 11.46 8.29
C ALA A 165 -18.96 11.06 8.77
N GLU A 166 -19.98 11.73 8.24
CA GLU A 166 -21.38 11.36 8.45
C GLU A 166 -21.75 10.17 7.57
N TYR A 167 -21.21 10.13 6.36
CA TYR A 167 -21.39 9.04 5.43
C TYR A 167 -20.19 8.93 4.49
N VAL A 168 -19.96 7.71 4.03
CA VAL A 168 -19.00 7.37 2.98
C VAL A 168 -19.70 6.53 1.93
N MET A 169 -19.25 6.64 0.68
CA MET A 169 -19.80 5.88 -0.43
C MET A 169 -18.69 5.23 -1.24
N TYR A 170 -18.95 4.03 -1.68
CA TYR A 170 -18.10 3.29 -2.61
C TYR A 170 -18.91 3.00 -3.88
N ALA A 171 -18.42 3.49 -5.02
CA ALA A 171 -19.09 3.36 -6.31
C ALA A 171 -18.20 2.58 -7.27
N ALA A 172 -18.54 1.32 -7.54
CA ALA A 172 -17.77 0.42 -8.39
C ALA A 172 -18.59 -0.11 -9.57
N PRO A 173 -18.01 -0.16 -10.78
CA PRO A 173 -18.63 -0.84 -11.91
C PRO A 173 -18.55 -2.35 -11.71
N THR A 174 -19.70 -2.99 -11.48
CA THR A 174 -19.80 -4.42 -11.18
C THR A 174 -20.51 -5.17 -12.30
N PRO A 175 -20.08 -6.38 -12.69
CA PRO A 175 -20.76 -7.22 -13.67
C PRO A 175 -22.20 -7.54 -13.24
N LEU A 176 -23.14 -7.55 -14.21
CA LEU A 176 -24.55 -7.82 -13.89
C LEU A 176 -24.82 -9.19 -13.32
N HIS A 177 -24.01 -10.21 -13.69
CA HIS A 177 -24.19 -11.56 -13.16
C HIS A 177 -23.89 -11.62 -11.66
N GLU A 178 -22.85 -10.93 -11.18
CA GLU A 178 -22.53 -10.83 -9.75
C GLU A 178 -23.62 -10.08 -8.97
N ILE A 179 -24.17 -9.00 -9.56
CA ILE A 179 -25.26 -8.23 -8.95
C ILE A 179 -26.51 -9.11 -8.77
N ARG A 180 -26.81 -9.94 -9.77
CA ARG A 180 -27.98 -10.82 -9.77
C ARG A 180 -27.83 -11.99 -8.83
N ASP A 181 -26.61 -12.48 -8.64
CA ASP A 181 -26.29 -13.54 -7.71
C ASP A 181 -26.37 -13.06 -6.25
N LYS A 182 -25.78 -11.90 -6.00
CA LYS A 182 -25.64 -11.34 -4.65
C LYS A 182 -26.92 -10.69 -4.10
N TYR A 183 -27.79 -10.15 -4.97
CA TYR A 183 -28.95 -9.37 -4.55
C TYR A 183 -30.25 -9.84 -5.22
N GLU A 184 -31.31 -10.08 -4.44
CA GLU A 184 -32.63 -10.49 -4.96
C GLU A 184 -33.20 -9.54 -6.00
N ASN A 185 -33.04 -8.22 -5.77
CA ASN A 185 -33.47 -7.18 -6.69
C ASN A 185 -32.49 -6.97 -7.87
N GLY A 186 -31.38 -7.67 -7.91
CA GLY A 186 -30.37 -7.58 -8.97
C GLY A 186 -30.91 -7.91 -10.36
N LYS A 187 -31.97 -8.74 -10.43
CA LYS A 187 -32.67 -9.09 -11.69
C LYS A 187 -33.28 -7.88 -12.41
N TYR A 188 -33.58 -6.80 -11.69
CA TYR A 188 -34.16 -5.58 -12.24
C TYR A 188 -33.11 -4.57 -12.72
N VAL A 189 -31.84 -4.76 -12.37
CA VAL A 189 -30.74 -3.86 -12.76
C VAL A 189 -30.48 -4.00 -14.24
N LYS A 190 -30.46 -2.84 -14.95
CA LYS A 190 -30.15 -2.77 -16.37
C LYS A 190 -28.66 -2.55 -16.58
N SER A 191 -28.15 -3.08 -17.70
CA SER A 191 -26.80 -2.80 -18.13
C SER A 191 -26.62 -1.32 -18.48
N GLU A 192 -25.50 -0.76 -18.03
CA GLU A 192 -25.01 0.57 -18.42
C GLU A 192 -23.89 0.48 -19.47
N GLY A 193 -23.64 -0.74 -19.95
CA GLY A 193 -22.58 -1.05 -20.94
C GLY A 193 -21.22 -1.26 -20.28
N HIS A 194 -20.16 -1.07 -21.07
CA HIS A 194 -18.80 -1.09 -20.57
C HIS A 194 -18.53 0.17 -19.73
N LEU A 195 -18.29 -0.02 -18.45
CA LEU A 195 -17.96 1.05 -17.51
C LEU A 195 -16.50 0.88 -17.09
N ASP A 196 -15.64 1.70 -17.66
CA ASP A 196 -14.28 1.83 -17.16
C ASP A 196 -14.22 2.81 -15.97
N ARG A 197 -13.06 2.86 -15.32
CA ARG A 197 -12.74 3.75 -14.21
C ARG A 197 -13.18 5.20 -14.41
N PHE A 198 -13.07 5.72 -15.64
CA PHE A 198 -13.37 7.11 -15.98
C PHE A 198 -14.81 7.31 -16.47
N GLN A 199 -15.42 6.29 -17.05
CA GLN A 199 -16.79 6.34 -17.55
C GLN A 199 -17.80 6.26 -16.39
N ALA A 200 -17.49 5.49 -15.35
CA ALA A 200 -18.26 5.49 -14.11
C ALA A 200 -18.44 6.91 -13.51
N LEU A 201 -17.47 7.80 -13.74
CA LEU A 201 -17.53 9.20 -13.34
C LEU A 201 -18.38 10.08 -14.28
N LYS A 202 -18.62 9.67 -15.53
CA LYS A 202 -19.36 10.46 -16.55
C LYS A 202 -20.86 10.21 -16.54
N ILE A 203 -21.31 9.06 -16.03
CA ILE A 203 -22.74 8.69 -16.06
C ILE A 203 -23.63 9.70 -15.33
N ASN A 204 -23.08 10.40 -14.34
CA ASN A 204 -23.83 11.42 -13.59
C ASN A 204 -23.89 12.78 -14.29
N ASP A 205 -23.01 13.06 -15.26
CA ASP A 205 -23.05 14.32 -16.02
C ASP A 205 -24.15 14.33 -17.10
N THR A 206 -24.63 13.14 -17.53
CA THR A 206 -25.67 13.03 -18.56
C THR A 206 -27.10 13.21 -18.06
N ASN A 207 -27.31 13.22 -16.74
CA ASN A 207 -28.64 13.42 -16.14
C ASN A 207 -28.94 14.86 -15.69
N VAL A 208 -28.01 15.79 -15.86
CA VAL A 208 -28.25 17.22 -15.63
C VAL A 208 -28.39 17.92 -16.98
N GLY A 209 -29.64 17.91 -17.50
CA GLY A 209 -30.04 18.69 -18.69
C GLY A 209 -29.75 18.03 -20.04
N GLY A 210 -30.51 17.00 -20.39
CA GLY A 210 -30.98 16.66 -21.76
C GLY A 210 -30.07 16.81 -22.98
N LYS A 211 -28.77 16.88 -22.85
CA LYS A 211 -27.83 16.89 -23.99
C LYS A 211 -26.87 15.74 -23.86
N GLN A 212 -27.04 14.73 -24.72
CA GLN A 212 -26.03 13.74 -25.00
C GLN A 212 -24.72 14.45 -25.36
N LEU A 213 -23.72 14.34 -24.50
CA LEU A 213 -22.32 14.60 -24.86
C LEU A 213 -21.79 13.42 -25.68
N THR A 214 -22.39 13.24 -26.87
CA THR A 214 -21.73 12.57 -28.00
C THR A 214 -20.79 13.60 -28.60
N GLN A 215 -19.56 13.44 -28.30
CA GLN A 215 -18.34 13.83 -29.02
C GLN A 215 -17.32 14.42 -28.06
N VAL A 216 -16.45 13.55 -27.56
CA VAL A 216 -15.07 13.96 -27.38
C VAL A 216 -14.56 14.15 -28.80
N THR A 217 -14.49 15.39 -29.27
CA THR A 217 -13.82 15.74 -30.51
C THR A 217 -12.35 15.41 -30.36
N ASP A 218 -11.96 14.34 -31.04
CA ASP A 218 -10.58 13.97 -31.26
C ASP A 218 -9.85 15.12 -31.93
N THR A 219 -8.98 15.78 -31.22
CA THR A 219 -7.93 16.58 -31.82
C THR A 219 -6.81 15.62 -32.20
N LYS A 220 -6.82 15.26 -33.48
CA LYS A 220 -5.72 14.77 -34.33
C LYS A 220 -4.53 14.12 -33.60
N GLY A 221 -4.57 12.79 -33.52
CA GLY A 221 -3.43 11.93 -33.25
C GLY A 221 -3.79 10.50 -33.67
N SER A 222 -3.08 9.91 -34.60
CA SER A 222 -3.44 8.71 -35.37
C SER A 222 -3.39 7.38 -34.60
N GLU A 223 -3.32 7.35 -33.32
CA GLU A 223 -3.26 6.10 -32.54
C GLU A 223 -4.61 5.69 -31.92
N THR A 224 -5.60 6.57 -31.90
CA THR A 224 -6.93 6.34 -31.32
C THR A 224 -7.85 5.45 -32.13
N ASN A 225 -7.54 5.18 -33.39
CA ASN A 225 -8.43 4.39 -34.28
C ASN A 225 -8.36 2.87 -34.06
N TYR A 226 -7.29 2.34 -33.45
CA TYR A 226 -7.19 0.90 -33.15
C TYR A 226 -8.03 0.52 -31.93
N TYR A 227 -8.06 1.36 -30.93
CA TYR A 227 -8.87 1.15 -29.70
C TYR A 227 -10.38 1.28 -29.93
N ASN A 228 -10.82 2.05 -30.93
CA ASN A 228 -12.25 2.34 -31.15
C ASN A 228 -13.06 1.20 -31.78
N SER A 229 -12.44 0.28 -32.49
CA SER A 229 -13.14 -0.88 -33.07
C SER A 229 -13.25 -2.04 -32.08
N GLU A 230 -12.20 -2.28 -31.28
CA GLU A 230 -12.20 -3.30 -30.23
C GLU A 230 -13.06 -2.87 -29.03
N THR A 231 -13.02 -1.60 -28.64
CA THR A 231 -13.89 -1.07 -27.57
C THR A 231 -15.38 -1.09 -27.92
N ARG A 232 -15.75 -1.03 -29.21
CA ARG A 232 -17.15 -1.22 -29.61
C ARG A 232 -17.61 -2.67 -29.48
N ALA A 233 -16.76 -3.64 -29.85
CA ALA A 233 -17.06 -5.06 -29.66
C ALA A 233 -17.07 -5.46 -28.19
N MET A 234 -16.19 -4.88 -27.36
CA MET A 234 -16.21 -5.06 -25.91
C MET A 234 -17.42 -4.41 -25.24
N LYS A 235 -17.91 -3.26 -25.72
CA LYS A 235 -19.11 -2.60 -25.19
C LYS A 235 -20.36 -3.46 -25.21
N ASP A 236 -20.47 -4.34 -26.20
CA ASP A 236 -21.60 -5.24 -26.34
C ASP A 236 -21.44 -6.54 -25.54
N MET A 237 -20.21 -6.88 -25.12
CA MET A 237 -19.92 -8.11 -24.36
C MET A 237 -19.92 -7.91 -22.85
N GLU A 238 -19.55 -6.74 -22.32
CA GLU A 238 -19.51 -6.49 -20.88
C GLU A 238 -20.77 -5.75 -20.39
N ASN A 239 -21.66 -6.53 -19.79
CA ASN A 239 -22.83 -5.98 -19.11
C ASN A 239 -22.47 -5.61 -17.66
N ARG A 240 -22.14 -4.34 -17.42
CA ARG A 240 -21.83 -3.80 -16.08
C ARG A 240 -22.89 -2.77 -15.66
N ALA A 241 -23.01 -2.58 -14.36
CA ALA A 241 -23.75 -1.46 -13.75
C ALA A 241 -22.96 -0.86 -12.60
N LEU A 242 -23.12 0.45 -12.38
CA LEU A 242 -22.50 1.13 -11.26
C LEU A 242 -23.27 0.81 -9.98
N ILE A 243 -22.64 0.08 -9.08
CA ILE A 243 -23.14 -0.11 -7.72
C ILE A 243 -22.62 1.02 -6.85
N VAL A 244 -23.52 1.63 -6.08
CA VAL A 244 -23.19 2.64 -5.07
C VAL A 244 -23.57 2.09 -3.70
N GLU A 245 -22.56 1.71 -2.91
CA GLU A 245 -22.71 1.34 -1.51
C GLU A 245 -22.52 2.59 -0.65
N CYS A 246 -23.50 2.91 0.17
CA CYS A 246 -23.47 4.03 1.10
C CYS A 246 -23.51 3.52 2.53
N PHE A 247 -22.51 3.88 3.32
CA PHE A 247 -22.46 3.67 4.76
C PHE A 247 -22.72 5.02 5.43
N SER A 248 -23.86 5.17 6.10
CA SER A 248 -24.26 6.41 6.76
C SER A 248 -24.49 6.19 8.25
N ARG A 249 -24.08 7.18 9.07
CA ARG A 249 -24.43 7.19 10.49
C ARG A 249 -25.94 7.44 10.64
N ASP A 250 -26.62 6.56 11.34
CA ASP A 250 -28.05 6.66 11.60
C ASP A 250 -28.32 6.40 13.10
N TYR A 251 -28.80 7.43 13.78
CA TYR A 251 -29.09 7.42 15.21
C TYR A 251 -30.59 7.21 15.50
N THR A 252 -31.34 6.71 14.52
CA THR A 252 -32.75 6.41 14.69
C THR A 252 -32.92 5.34 15.75
N LYS A 253 -33.80 5.63 16.72
CA LYS A 253 -34.13 4.73 17.80
C LYS A 253 -35.39 3.95 17.49
N GLU A 254 -35.48 2.74 18.00
CA GLU A 254 -36.62 1.84 17.90
C GLU A 254 -36.92 1.27 19.29
N TYR A 255 -38.21 1.07 19.59
CA TYR A 255 -38.63 0.42 20.82
C TYR A 255 -38.77 -1.07 20.55
N VAL A 256 -37.98 -1.87 21.24
CA VAL A 256 -38.01 -3.34 21.20
C VAL A 256 -38.39 -3.84 22.58
N ASP A 257 -39.33 -4.75 22.66
CA ASP A 257 -39.72 -5.37 23.92
C ASP A 257 -38.55 -6.29 24.39
N ASP A 258 -38.16 -6.10 25.63
CA ASP A 258 -37.15 -6.90 26.34
C ASP A 258 -37.74 -8.29 26.68
N GLU A 259 -36.92 -9.23 27.16
CA GLU A 259 -37.33 -10.59 27.53
C GLU A 259 -38.48 -10.58 28.59
N ASP A 260 -38.57 -9.52 29.37
CA ASP A 260 -39.63 -9.27 30.37
C ASP A 260 -40.86 -8.54 29.79
N GLY A 261 -40.89 -8.24 28.50
CA GLY A 261 -42.00 -7.55 27.82
C GLY A 261 -42.05 -6.05 28.08
N ASN A 262 -40.97 -5.41 28.56
CA ASN A 262 -40.90 -3.97 28.74
C ASN A 262 -40.30 -3.31 27.49
N PRO A 263 -40.89 -2.19 26.97
CA PRO A 263 -40.33 -1.49 25.82
C PRO A 263 -38.98 -0.84 26.18
N ARG A 264 -37.91 -1.35 25.60
CA ARG A 264 -36.56 -0.78 25.69
C ARG A 264 -36.22 0.00 24.43
N GLU A 265 -35.70 1.20 24.61
CA GLU A 265 -35.23 2.03 23.51
C GLU A 265 -33.86 1.54 23.04
N THR A 266 -33.79 1.03 21.81
CA THR A 266 -32.56 0.57 21.18
C THR A 266 -32.30 1.34 19.89
N ASN A 267 -31.05 1.34 19.42
CA ASN A 267 -30.74 1.89 18.11
C ASN A 267 -31.28 0.94 17.03
N LYS A 268 -32.04 1.47 16.08
CA LYS A 268 -32.58 0.71 14.94
C LYS A 268 -31.49 0.01 14.14
N PHE A 269 -30.32 0.65 14.02
CA PHE A 269 -29.18 0.08 13.32
C PHE A 269 -28.06 -0.21 14.33
N PRO A 270 -27.69 -1.48 14.54
CA PRO A 270 -26.57 -1.86 15.37
C PRO A 270 -25.29 -1.14 14.92
N GLY A 271 -24.45 -0.71 15.86
CA GLY A 271 -23.27 0.11 15.57
C GLY A 271 -23.56 1.51 15.02
N MET A 272 -24.85 1.93 14.99
CA MET A 272 -25.34 3.23 14.45
C MET A 272 -24.97 3.45 12.98
N ILE A 273 -24.79 2.39 12.20
CA ILE A 273 -24.44 2.47 10.78
C ILE A 273 -25.51 1.76 9.93
N ARG A 274 -26.11 2.53 9.03
CA ARG A 274 -27.00 2.05 8.00
C ARG A 274 -26.23 1.87 6.71
N GLN A 275 -26.34 0.70 6.10
CA GLN A 275 -25.82 0.40 4.78
C GLN A 275 -26.96 0.41 3.77
N THR A 276 -26.80 1.19 2.70
CA THR A 276 -27.76 1.26 1.60
C THR A 276 -27.02 1.06 0.29
N THR A 277 -27.45 0.10 -0.53
CA THR A 277 -26.82 -0.22 -1.82
C THR A 277 -27.80 0.00 -2.94
N ILE A 278 -27.43 0.78 -3.95
CA ILE A 278 -28.25 1.11 -5.12
C ILE A 278 -27.47 0.85 -6.40
N ALA A 279 -28.15 0.33 -7.42
CA ALA A 279 -27.61 0.26 -8.78
C ALA A 279 -28.68 0.68 -9.78
N ASN A 280 -28.36 1.60 -10.68
CA ASN A 280 -29.24 2.08 -11.76
C ASN A 280 -30.68 2.40 -11.30
N GLY A 281 -30.83 3.02 -10.12
CA GLY A 281 -32.14 3.39 -9.56
C GLY A 281 -32.93 2.23 -8.93
N VAL A 282 -32.33 1.07 -8.79
CA VAL A 282 -32.89 -0.10 -8.07
C VAL A 282 -32.24 -0.17 -6.68
N LEU A 283 -33.04 -0.29 -5.65
CA LEU A 283 -32.59 -0.53 -4.28
C LEU A 283 -32.22 -2.02 -4.15
N LEU A 284 -30.95 -2.30 -3.92
CA LEU A 284 -30.43 -3.65 -3.77
C LEU A 284 -30.39 -4.11 -2.31
N TYR A 285 -30.03 -3.21 -1.42
CA TYR A 285 -29.94 -3.47 0.02
C TYR A 285 -30.24 -2.20 0.82
N ASP A 286 -30.97 -2.34 1.91
CA ASP A 286 -31.17 -1.33 2.92
C ASP A 286 -31.31 -2.01 4.29
N GLY A 287 -30.38 -1.70 5.19
CA GLY A 287 -30.36 -2.35 6.50
C GLY A 287 -29.15 -1.94 7.34
N PRO A 288 -28.92 -2.66 8.45
CA PRO A 288 -27.73 -2.45 9.26
C PRO A 288 -26.46 -2.77 8.48
N SER A 289 -25.36 -2.14 8.84
CA SER A 289 -24.05 -2.54 8.33
C SER A 289 -23.75 -4.00 8.70
N LYS A 290 -23.06 -4.71 7.82
CA LYS A 290 -22.59 -6.07 8.12
C LYS A 290 -21.55 -6.10 9.25
N TYR A 291 -20.95 -4.96 9.57
CA TYR A 291 -19.87 -4.82 10.54
C TYR A 291 -20.24 -3.81 11.65
N PRO A 292 -21.28 -4.08 12.47
CA PRO A 292 -21.75 -3.16 13.51
C PRO A 292 -20.76 -3.02 14.69
N PHE A 293 -19.82 -3.96 14.80
CA PHE A 293 -18.81 -4.04 15.84
C PHE A 293 -17.54 -3.19 15.55
N LEU A 294 -17.44 -2.54 14.39
CA LEU A 294 -16.35 -1.60 14.11
C LEU A 294 -16.50 -0.33 14.97
N THR A 295 -16.07 -0.42 16.20
CA THR A 295 -16.22 0.63 17.21
C THR A 295 -14.90 0.93 17.91
N LYS A 296 -14.94 1.94 18.79
CA LYS A 296 -13.77 2.28 19.61
C LYS A 296 -13.38 1.19 20.63
N ASP A 297 -14.29 0.28 20.95
CA ASP A 297 -14.02 -0.82 21.86
C ASP A 297 -12.96 -1.76 21.28
N TYR A 298 -12.89 -1.86 19.97
CA TYR A 298 -11.82 -2.57 19.25
C TYR A 298 -10.65 -1.66 18.80
N HIS A 299 -10.51 -0.47 19.40
CA HIS A 299 -9.50 0.53 19.03
C HIS A 299 -9.59 1.02 17.58
N ILE A 300 -10.74 0.85 16.93
CA ILE A 300 -11.00 1.30 15.58
C ILE A 300 -11.52 2.75 15.61
N PRO A 301 -10.88 3.69 14.89
CA PRO A 301 -11.20 5.12 15.01
C PRO A 301 -12.54 5.51 14.38
N HIS A 302 -13.09 4.70 13.49
CA HIS A 302 -14.33 4.98 12.75
C HIS A 302 -15.11 3.69 12.42
N PRO A 303 -16.43 3.77 12.24
CA PRO A 303 -17.27 2.59 12.06
C PRO A 303 -17.42 2.13 10.59
N PHE A 304 -16.58 2.61 9.70
CA PHE A 304 -16.65 2.27 8.28
C PHE A 304 -15.61 1.19 7.94
N PRO A 305 -15.93 0.22 7.06
CA PRO A 305 -15.01 -0.86 6.70
C PRO A 305 -13.95 -0.42 5.67
N PHE A 306 -13.30 0.70 5.94
CA PHE A 306 -12.27 1.26 5.08
C PHE A 306 -11.06 1.70 5.92
N VAL A 307 -9.87 1.45 5.41
CA VAL A 307 -8.63 2.00 5.98
C VAL A 307 -8.08 3.02 4.99
N MET A 308 -7.79 4.23 5.44
CA MET A 308 -7.32 5.29 4.55
C MET A 308 -6.00 5.88 5.01
N LEU A 309 -5.03 5.88 4.11
CA LEU A 309 -3.79 6.65 4.23
C LEU A 309 -3.98 8.03 3.62
N LYS A 310 -3.48 9.06 4.29
CA LYS A 310 -3.51 10.44 3.80
C LYS A 310 -2.09 11.00 3.72
N ASN A 311 -1.64 11.33 2.53
CA ASN A 311 -0.30 11.89 2.30
C ASN A 311 -0.29 13.41 2.52
N GLY A 312 0.09 13.84 3.71
CA GLY A 312 0.22 15.26 4.04
C GLY A 312 -1.08 16.05 3.77
N GLY A 313 -0.91 17.29 3.31
CA GLY A 313 -2.03 18.16 2.99
C GLY A 313 -2.45 19.05 4.15
N SER A 314 -3.63 19.72 4.01
CA SER A 314 -4.20 20.53 5.07
C SER A 314 -4.92 19.68 6.12
N ALA A 315 -4.84 20.09 7.38
CA ALA A 315 -5.63 19.46 8.46
C ALA A 315 -7.15 19.57 8.23
N HIS A 316 -7.59 20.57 7.46
CA HIS A 316 -8.99 20.84 7.15
C HIS A 316 -9.46 20.27 5.81
N SER A 317 -8.61 19.49 5.10
CA SER A 317 -8.99 18.81 3.86
C SER A 317 -9.08 17.32 4.10
N PHE A 318 -10.11 16.68 3.58
CA PHE A 318 -10.24 15.22 3.61
C PHE A 318 -9.14 14.57 2.76
N TRP A 319 -8.92 15.10 1.56
CA TRP A 319 -7.97 14.56 0.59
C TRP A 319 -6.54 14.99 0.86
N GLY A 320 -5.62 14.06 0.74
CA GLY A 320 -4.18 14.27 0.83
C GLY A 320 -3.60 14.97 -0.40
N LYS A 321 -2.30 15.21 -0.39
CA LYS A 321 -1.59 15.90 -1.46
C LYS A 321 -0.75 14.90 -2.27
N PRO A 322 -1.02 14.75 -3.60
CA PRO A 322 -0.22 13.92 -4.49
C PRO A 322 1.25 14.35 -4.54
N GLU A 323 2.18 13.41 -4.54
CA GLU A 323 3.62 13.70 -4.74
C GLU A 323 3.90 14.27 -6.13
N PRO A 324 3.33 13.72 -7.24
CA PRO A 324 3.54 14.32 -8.56
C PRO A 324 3.16 15.78 -8.62
N LYS A 325 2.08 16.19 -7.94
CA LYS A 325 1.68 17.62 -7.88
C LYS A 325 2.73 18.49 -7.22
N ARG A 326 3.46 17.98 -6.21
CA ARG A 326 4.54 18.73 -5.52
C ARG A 326 5.74 18.93 -6.41
N LEU A 327 6.07 17.94 -7.23
CA LEU A 327 7.28 17.90 -8.05
C LEU A 327 7.05 18.41 -9.48
N LYS A 328 5.79 18.57 -9.90
CA LYS A 328 5.37 18.91 -11.27
C LYS A 328 6.15 20.08 -11.86
N SER A 329 6.21 21.20 -11.17
CA SER A 329 6.84 22.42 -11.70
C SER A 329 8.34 22.25 -11.92
N LEU A 330 9.02 21.57 -11.01
CA LEU A 330 10.46 21.31 -11.13
C LEU A 330 10.76 20.32 -12.25
N ASN A 331 10.02 19.23 -12.32
CA ASN A 331 10.22 18.24 -13.36
C ASN A 331 9.99 18.81 -14.76
N LEU A 332 8.90 19.56 -14.96
CA LEU A 332 8.63 20.23 -16.23
C LEU A 332 9.68 21.28 -16.59
N SER A 333 10.30 21.93 -15.60
CA SER A 333 11.41 22.87 -15.83
C SER A 333 12.67 22.14 -16.27
N LEU A 334 12.97 20.98 -15.68
CA LEU A 334 14.08 20.11 -16.09
C LEU A 334 13.87 19.59 -17.50
N ASP A 335 12.68 19.08 -17.84
CA ASP A 335 12.33 18.62 -19.17
C ASP A 335 12.56 19.70 -20.22
N ARG A 336 12.15 20.95 -19.93
CA ARG A 336 12.35 22.10 -20.82
C ARG A 336 13.82 22.46 -21.00
N VAL A 337 14.60 22.46 -19.91
CA VAL A 337 16.03 22.77 -19.96
C VAL A 337 16.76 21.74 -20.83
N VAL A 338 16.49 20.44 -20.62
CA VAL A 338 17.12 19.39 -21.41
C VAL A 338 16.68 19.44 -22.88
N SER A 339 15.39 19.68 -23.13
CA SER A 339 14.89 19.85 -24.51
C SER A 339 15.59 21.04 -25.20
N GLN A 340 15.78 22.17 -24.52
CA GLN A 340 16.50 23.32 -25.05
C GLN A 340 17.99 23.05 -25.31
N ILE A 341 18.63 22.23 -24.46
CA ILE A 341 20.01 21.78 -24.66
C ILE A 341 20.11 20.98 -25.96
N LEU A 342 19.18 20.06 -26.18
CA LEU A 342 19.13 19.26 -27.41
C LEU A 342 18.80 20.11 -28.64
N ASP A 343 17.84 21.04 -28.53
CA ASP A 343 17.52 21.97 -29.62
C ASP A 343 18.75 22.79 -30.03
N ASN A 344 19.51 23.30 -29.05
CA ASN A 344 20.74 24.04 -29.33
C ASN A 344 21.80 23.15 -29.99
N ALA A 345 21.99 21.92 -29.49
CA ALA A 345 22.91 20.95 -30.10
C ALA A 345 22.52 20.63 -31.56
N HIS A 346 21.24 20.47 -31.86
CA HIS A 346 20.74 20.28 -33.24
C HIS A 346 21.02 21.48 -34.14
N LEU A 347 20.79 22.70 -33.63
CA LEU A 347 21.07 23.93 -34.38
C LEU A 347 22.57 24.13 -34.64
N MET A 348 23.42 23.76 -33.64
CA MET A 348 24.87 23.82 -33.81
C MET A 348 25.38 22.77 -34.82
N SER A 349 24.77 21.59 -34.83
CA SER A 349 25.13 20.50 -35.77
C SER A 349 24.62 20.76 -37.18
N ASN A 350 23.50 21.50 -37.34
CA ASN A 350 22.86 21.82 -38.61
C ASN A 350 22.69 23.34 -38.73
N PRO A 351 23.77 24.08 -38.97
CA PRO A 351 23.73 25.54 -39.02
C PRO A 351 22.98 26.02 -40.26
N MET A 352 22.30 27.13 -40.12
CA MET A 352 21.62 27.82 -41.24
C MET A 352 22.64 28.54 -42.10
N TYR A 353 22.28 28.71 -43.39
CA TYR A 353 23.10 29.47 -44.33
C TYR A 353 22.35 30.74 -44.73
N VAL A 354 23.04 31.83 -44.77
CA VAL A 354 22.56 33.09 -45.32
C VAL A 354 23.08 33.20 -46.73
N VAL A 355 22.17 33.33 -47.68
CA VAL A 355 22.47 33.45 -49.12
C VAL A 355 21.99 34.84 -49.56
N ASP A 356 22.88 35.63 -50.18
CA ASP A 356 22.50 36.92 -50.77
C ASP A 356 21.54 36.72 -51.95
N ASP A 357 20.55 37.60 -52.11
CA ASP A 357 19.58 37.59 -53.20
C ASP A 357 20.23 37.62 -54.61
N THR A 358 21.46 38.12 -54.70
CA THR A 358 22.23 38.18 -55.92
C THR A 358 22.94 36.85 -56.29
N THR A 359 22.79 35.84 -55.43
CA THR A 359 23.48 34.56 -55.57
C THR A 359 22.47 33.42 -55.70
N GLU A 360 22.55 32.69 -56.82
CA GLU A 360 21.80 31.47 -57.05
C GLU A 360 22.60 30.28 -56.51
N VAL A 361 22.03 29.53 -55.56
CA VAL A 361 22.59 28.26 -55.08
C VAL A 361 22.07 27.14 -55.98
N VAL A 362 22.96 26.49 -56.68
CA VAL A 362 22.62 25.46 -57.70
C VAL A 362 22.30 24.12 -57.04
N ASP A 363 22.95 23.81 -55.93
CA ASP A 363 22.80 22.54 -55.21
C ASP A 363 21.98 22.76 -53.94
N GLN A 364 21.23 21.72 -53.51
CA GLN A 364 20.64 21.74 -52.17
C GLN A 364 21.73 21.76 -51.12
N ILE A 365 21.67 22.74 -50.22
CA ILE A 365 22.58 22.81 -49.08
C ILE A 365 22.24 21.67 -48.13
N ALA A 366 23.06 20.62 -48.15
CA ALA A 366 22.93 19.49 -47.25
C ALA A 366 24.20 19.41 -46.38
N ASN A 367 24.01 19.23 -45.06
CA ASN A 367 25.12 19.06 -44.13
C ASN A 367 25.70 17.63 -44.24
N LYS A 368 26.45 17.36 -45.32
CA LYS A 368 27.12 16.07 -45.58
C LYS A 368 28.63 16.24 -45.48
N PRO A 369 29.36 15.30 -44.85
CA PRO A 369 30.82 15.34 -44.90
C PRO A 369 31.35 15.35 -46.32
N GLY A 370 32.19 16.32 -46.68
CA GLY A 370 32.73 16.47 -48.02
C GLY A 370 31.76 17.07 -49.07
N GLY A 371 30.61 17.58 -48.63
CA GLY A 371 29.64 18.25 -49.53
C GLY A 371 30.21 19.54 -50.13
N ILE A 372 30.07 19.71 -51.45
CA ILE A 372 30.49 20.92 -52.18
C ILE A 372 29.24 21.73 -52.51
N ILE A 373 29.18 22.97 -52.09
CA ILE A 373 28.11 23.91 -52.41
C ILE A 373 28.54 24.72 -53.63
N ARG A 374 27.80 24.59 -54.76
CA ARG A 374 28.04 25.36 -55.97
C ARG A 374 27.13 26.57 -55.99
N LYS A 375 27.70 27.75 -56.25
CA LYS A 375 26.98 29.02 -56.35
C LYS A 375 27.23 29.67 -57.69
N ARG A 376 26.26 30.48 -58.18
CA ARG A 376 26.38 31.39 -59.30
C ARG A 376 26.11 32.80 -58.80
N GLY A 377 26.89 33.79 -59.27
CA GLY A 377 26.74 35.19 -58.87
C GLY A 377 27.79 35.69 -57.88
N PRO A 378 27.87 37.02 -57.67
CA PRO A 378 28.91 37.63 -56.88
C PRO A 378 28.66 37.61 -55.35
N GLY A 379 27.45 37.38 -54.90
CA GLY A 379 27.09 37.37 -53.48
C GLY A 379 27.74 36.25 -52.67
N GLN A 380 27.71 36.37 -51.36
CA GLN A 380 28.31 35.38 -50.46
C GLN A 380 27.30 34.41 -49.88
N VAL A 381 27.73 33.18 -49.67
CA VAL A 381 27.01 32.16 -48.87
C VAL A 381 27.73 32.07 -47.54
N THR A 382 27.13 32.58 -46.51
CA THR A 382 27.74 32.60 -45.16
C THR A 382 27.00 31.65 -44.25
N GLN A 383 27.74 30.81 -43.57
CA GLN A 383 27.18 29.95 -42.54
C GLN A 383 26.88 30.79 -41.29
N LEU A 384 25.62 30.77 -40.85
CA LEU A 384 25.23 31.40 -39.59
C LEU A 384 25.62 30.46 -38.45
N GLN A 385 26.67 30.78 -37.73
CA GLN A 385 27.03 30.00 -36.54
C GLN A 385 26.09 30.36 -35.40
N PRO A 386 25.28 29.41 -34.90
CA PRO A 386 24.47 29.65 -33.72
C PRO A 386 25.37 29.90 -32.52
N ALA A 387 24.93 30.76 -31.62
CA ALA A 387 25.66 31.02 -30.37
C ALA A 387 25.77 29.75 -29.54
N GLY A 388 26.97 29.45 -29.05
CA GLY A 388 27.19 28.32 -28.14
C GLY A 388 26.34 28.47 -26.87
N MET A 389 26.00 27.32 -26.28
CA MET A 389 25.20 27.32 -25.06
C MET A 389 25.91 28.06 -23.92
N PRO A 390 25.21 28.97 -23.24
CA PRO A 390 25.78 29.68 -22.09
C PRO A 390 26.07 28.71 -20.95
N GLY A 391 27.23 28.82 -20.30
CA GLY A 391 27.66 27.90 -19.24
C GLY A 391 26.73 27.83 -18.02
N TYR A 392 25.95 28.89 -17.76
CA TYR A 392 24.99 28.92 -16.65
C TYR A 392 23.82 27.92 -16.82
N VAL A 393 23.56 27.44 -18.03
CA VAL A 393 22.46 26.45 -18.29
C VAL A 393 22.75 25.13 -17.59
N ILE A 394 24.02 24.69 -17.59
CA ILE A 394 24.44 23.48 -16.89
C ILE A 394 24.33 23.68 -15.36
N GLN A 395 24.69 24.88 -14.88
CA GLN A 395 24.55 25.22 -13.46
C GLN A 395 23.07 25.23 -13.05
N LEU A 396 22.19 25.78 -13.90
CA LEU A 396 20.74 25.79 -13.68
C LEU A 396 20.18 24.35 -13.62
N TYR A 397 20.61 23.47 -14.55
CA TYR A 397 20.22 22.06 -14.54
C TYR A 397 20.59 21.39 -13.21
N ASN A 398 21.84 21.54 -12.77
CA ASN A 398 22.30 20.95 -11.51
C ASN A 398 21.50 21.51 -10.31
N LEU A 399 21.27 22.82 -10.27
CA LEU A 399 20.45 23.44 -9.21
C LEU A 399 19.02 22.89 -9.17
N LEU A 400 18.39 22.67 -10.33
CA LEU A 400 17.03 22.10 -10.40
C LEU A 400 17.01 20.65 -9.93
N VAL A 401 18.05 19.87 -10.26
CA VAL A 401 18.18 18.48 -9.77
C VAL A 401 18.34 18.46 -8.25
N ASP A 402 19.21 19.29 -7.69
CA ASP A 402 19.41 19.40 -6.25
C ASP A 402 18.12 19.84 -5.52
N MET A 403 17.38 20.77 -6.11
CA MET A 403 16.07 21.17 -5.59
C MET A 403 15.05 20.00 -5.65
N PHE A 404 15.07 19.22 -6.73
CA PHE A 404 14.19 18.06 -6.88
C PHE A 404 14.50 17.00 -5.81
N GLU A 405 15.77 16.64 -5.61
CA GLU A 405 16.21 15.73 -4.55
C GLU A 405 15.83 16.27 -3.16
N THR A 406 16.02 17.56 -2.92
CA THR A 406 15.67 18.20 -1.64
C THR A 406 14.17 18.16 -1.37
N ILE A 407 13.31 18.40 -2.37
CA ILE A 407 11.85 18.44 -2.18
C ILE A 407 11.27 17.05 -2.12
N SER A 408 11.69 16.12 -2.98
CA SER A 408 11.23 14.73 -2.97
C SER A 408 11.66 13.99 -1.70
N GLY A 409 12.85 14.32 -1.16
CA GLY A 409 13.49 13.55 -0.09
C GLY A 409 14.18 12.28 -0.60
N VAL A 410 14.19 12.07 -1.92
CA VAL A 410 14.90 10.97 -2.57
C VAL A 410 16.19 11.53 -3.16
N ASN A 411 17.31 11.10 -2.64
CA ASN A 411 18.65 11.53 -3.07
C ASN A 411 19.50 10.31 -3.46
N LYS A 412 20.73 10.58 -3.87
CA LYS A 412 21.68 9.53 -4.29
C LYS A 412 21.88 8.46 -3.21
N ALA A 413 21.90 8.85 -1.94
CA ALA A 413 22.08 7.92 -0.83
C ALA A 413 20.87 6.98 -0.65
N THR A 414 19.63 7.49 -0.82
CA THR A 414 18.42 6.66 -0.76
C THR A 414 18.29 5.73 -1.97
N GLN A 415 18.88 6.11 -3.12
CA GLN A 415 18.96 5.29 -4.33
C GLN A 415 20.12 4.28 -4.32
N GLY A 416 20.89 4.20 -3.23
CA GLY A 416 22.03 3.29 -3.14
C GLY A 416 23.26 3.72 -3.96
N LYS A 417 23.28 4.94 -4.52
CA LYS A 417 24.42 5.46 -5.25
C LYS A 417 25.47 5.99 -4.27
N ALA A 418 26.72 5.54 -4.44
CA ALA A 418 27.83 6.05 -3.64
C ALA A 418 28.08 7.54 -3.95
N ASP A 419 28.20 8.34 -2.90
CA ASP A 419 28.68 9.72 -3.03
C ASP A 419 30.19 9.73 -2.83
N SER A 420 30.93 10.28 -3.79
CA SER A 420 32.39 10.31 -3.77
C SER A 420 32.99 11.07 -2.58
N ASN A 421 32.17 11.84 -1.87
CA ASN A 421 32.58 12.64 -0.71
C ASN A 421 32.46 11.89 0.62
N ILE A 422 31.88 10.69 0.63
CA ILE A 422 31.66 9.90 1.85
C ILE A 422 32.82 8.90 1.99
N THR A 423 33.71 9.18 2.95
CA THR A 423 34.93 8.39 3.17
C THR A 423 34.84 7.38 4.32
N SER A 424 33.78 7.44 5.14
CA SER A 424 33.59 6.51 6.26
C SER A 424 32.18 5.92 6.30
N GLY A 425 32.09 4.63 6.69
CA GLY A 425 30.82 3.94 6.83
C GLY A 425 29.85 4.60 7.81
N VAL A 426 30.38 5.20 8.89
CA VAL A 426 29.57 5.93 9.89
C VAL A 426 28.98 7.22 9.28
N GLN A 427 29.76 7.93 8.46
CA GLN A 427 29.24 9.11 7.75
C GLN A 427 28.15 8.74 6.75
N ALA A 428 28.34 7.64 6.01
CA ALA A 428 27.35 7.12 5.09
C ALA A 428 26.03 6.80 5.79
N GLN A 429 26.11 6.23 6.99
CA GLN A 429 24.94 5.87 7.79
C GLN A 429 24.20 7.09 8.33
N ILE A 430 24.92 8.08 8.88
CA ILE A 430 24.33 9.35 9.34
C ILE A 430 23.66 10.09 8.18
N TYR A 431 24.31 10.10 7.01
CA TYR A 431 23.76 10.75 5.81
C TYR A 431 22.50 10.04 5.31
N ARG A 432 22.48 8.72 5.30
CA ARG A 432 21.26 7.94 4.99
C ARG A 432 20.15 8.23 5.98
N GLN A 433 20.44 8.24 7.28
CA GLN A 433 19.45 8.51 8.32
C GLN A 433 18.86 9.92 8.21
N ALA A 434 19.67 10.93 7.93
CA ALA A 434 19.19 12.28 7.69
C ALA A 434 18.33 12.39 6.43
N SER A 435 18.65 11.62 5.40
CA SER A 435 17.95 11.59 4.11
C SER A 435 16.57 10.95 4.20
N THR A 436 16.38 9.94 5.08
CA THR A 436 15.11 9.21 5.21
C THR A 436 14.09 9.92 6.09
N SER A 437 14.46 10.98 6.81
CA SER A 437 13.58 11.65 7.78
C SER A 437 12.22 12.14 7.22
N LYS A 438 12.16 12.51 5.93
CA LYS A 438 10.90 12.86 5.25
C LYS A 438 10.04 11.65 4.93
N ILE A 439 10.69 10.52 4.64
CA ILE A 439 10.05 9.24 4.38
C ILE A 439 9.53 8.65 5.69
N ASP A 440 10.26 8.84 6.81
CA ASP A 440 9.85 8.38 8.14
C ASP A 440 8.50 8.98 8.58
N PHE A 441 8.23 10.24 8.21
CA PHE A 441 6.92 10.82 8.50
C PHE A 441 5.78 10.12 7.75
N LYS A 442 6.01 9.73 6.50
CA LYS A 442 5.04 8.98 5.69
C LYS A 442 4.81 7.59 6.26
N SER A 443 5.89 6.95 6.71
CA SER A 443 5.89 5.66 7.35
C SER A 443 4.94 5.58 8.55
N ARG A 444 4.98 6.56 9.45
CA ARG A 444 4.07 6.60 10.60
C ARG A 444 2.60 6.57 10.20
N THR A 445 2.25 7.17 9.05
CA THR A 445 0.89 7.12 8.52
C THR A 445 0.54 5.71 8.04
N VAL A 446 1.52 5.02 7.44
CA VAL A 446 1.37 3.62 6.99
C VAL A 446 1.21 2.71 8.21
N ASP A 447 2.05 2.87 9.24
CA ASP A 447 1.97 2.10 10.49
C ASP A 447 0.60 2.23 11.15
N GLN A 448 0.05 3.46 11.22
CA GLN A 448 -1.30 3.69 11.72
C GLN A 448 -2.38 3.00 10.86
N GLY A 449 -2.23 3.02 9.54
CA GLY A 449 -3.13 2.32 8.63
C GLY A 449 -3.13 0.82 8.87
N ILE A 450 -1.96 0.22 8.98
CA ILE A 450 -1.80 -1.22 9.21
C ILE A 450 -2.29 -1.61 10.62
N GLN A 451 -2.05 -0.77 11.61
CA GLN A 451 -2.64 -0.97 12.95
C GLN A 451 -4.17 -0.99 12.89
N THR A 452 -4.77 -0.06 12.15
CA THR A 452 -6.23 -0.02 11.97
C THR A 452 -6.74 -1.25 11.23
N LEU A 453 -6.02 -1.71 10.17
CA LEU A 453 -6.33 -2.94 9.45
C LEU A 453 -6.30 -4.16 10.36
N GLY A 454 -5.24 -4.32 11.16
CA GLY A 454 -5.13 -5.42 12.11
C GLY A 454 -6.24 -5.41 13.16
N SER A 455 -6.59 -4.22 13.69
CA SER A 455 -7.74 -4.09 14.62
C SER A 455 -9.06 -4.49 13.96
N MET A 456 -9.29 -4.12 12.69
CA MET A 456 -10.48 -4.54 11.95
C MET A 456 -10.51 -6.04 11.69
N TRP A 457 -9.37 -6.65 11.34
CA TRP A 457 -9.29 -8.09 11.14
C TRP A 457 -9.61 -8.87 12.42
N ILE A 458 -9.04 -8.47 13.55
CA ILE A 458 -9.31 -9.11 14.83
C ILE A 458 -10.78 -8.95 15.23
N ALA A 459 -11.35 -7.73 15.08
CA ALA A 459 -12.76 -7.50 15.36
C ALA A 459 -13.67 -8.38 14.46
N MET A 460 -13.31 -8.59 13.19
CA MET A 460 -14.06 -9.47 12.28
C MET A 460 -13.92 -10.94 12.68
N ILE A 461 -12.73 -11.40 13.02
CA ILE A 461 -12.51 -12.78 13.50
C ILE A 461 -13.34 -13.05 14.76
N GLN A 462 -13.29 -12.15 15.74
CA GLN A 462 -14.02 -12.31 17.00
C GLN A 462 -15.55 -12.31 16.82
N ASN A 463 -16.09 -11.47 15.93
CA ASN A 463 -17.54 -11.31 15.80
C ASN A 463 -18.18 -12.19 14.72
N LEU A 464 -17.43 -12.57 13.69
CA LEU A 464 -17.95 -13.28 12.53
C LEU A 464 -17.35 -14.67 12.35
N GLY A 465 -16.17 -14.97 12.93
CA GLY A 465 -15.49 -16.26 12.81
C GLY A 465 -16.25 -17.37 13.53
N THR A 466 -16.96 -18.20 12.79
CA THR A 466 -17.83 -19.29 13.30
C THR A 466 -17.23 -20.66 13.09
N LYS A 467 -16.34 -20.82 12.11
CA LYS A 467 -15.67 -22.08 11.82
C LYS A 467 -14.47 -22.29 12.73
N GLU A 468 -14.11 -23.55 12.93
CA GLU A 468 -12.88 -23.92 13.62
C GLU A 468 -11.68 -23.75 12.69
N HIS A 469 -10.70 -22.96 13.12
CA HIS A 469 -9.43 -22.77 12.45
C HIS A 469 -8.30 -23.35 13.29
N THR A 470 -7.28 -23.88 12.63
CA THR A 470 -6.10 -24.43 13.29
C THR A 470 -4.87 -23.63 12.88
N VAL A 471 -4.10 -23.17 13.85
CA VAL A 471 -2.84 -22.44 13.66
C VAL A 471 -1.68 -23.17 14.33
N LEU A 472 -0.50 -23.06 13.74
CA LEU A 472 0.74 -23.59 14.30
C LEU A 472 1.39 -22.55 15.19
N VAL A 473 1.44 -22.82 16.49
CA VAL A 473 2.06 -21.95 17.50
C VAL A 473 3.42 -22.57 17.88
N GLU A 474 4.47 -21.76 17.76
CA GLU A 474 5.81 -22.16 18.19
C GLU A 474 5.92 -22.05 19.71
N THR A 475 6.06 -23.18 20.37
CA THR A 475 6.30 -23.27 21.83
C THR A 475 7.75 -23.65 22.11
N GLN A 476 8.17 -23.53 23.39
CA GLN A 476 9.53 -23.95 23.79
C GLN A 476 9.78 -25.45 23.59
N GLU A 477 8.71 -26.25 23.48
CA GLU A 477 8.75 -27.72 23.31
C GLU A 477 8.61 -28.14 21.85
N GLY A 478 8.39 -27.19 20.90
CA GLY A 478 8.19 -27.44 19.46
C GLY A 478 6.93 -26.77 18.92
N ASN A 479 6.57 -27.10 17.67
CA ASN A 479 5.37 -26.57 17.05
C ASN A 479 4.14 -27.32 17.55
N GLU A 480 3.17 -26.60 18.12
CA GLU A 480 1.91 -27.11 18.62
C GLU A 480 0.76 -26.62 17.72
N GLU A 481 -0.10 -27.56 17.29
CA GLU A 481 -1.33 -27.21 16.60
C GLU A 481 -2.39 -26.76 17.61
N ARG A 482 -2.91 -25.55 17.47
CA ARG A 482 -3.99 -25.03 18.29
C ARG A 482 -5.18 -24.65 17.44
N SER A 483 -6.31 -25.28 17.75
CA SER A 483 -7.59 -24.94 17.14
C SER A 483 -8.29 -23.84 17.91
N TYR A 484 -8.99 -22.95 17.20
CA TYR A 484 -9.79 -21.91 17.80
C TYR A 484 -11.05 -21.62 16.97
N VAL A 485 -12.04 -21.03 17.63
CA VAL A 485 -13.23 -20.45 16.99
C VAL A 485 -13.27 -18.97 17.40
N GLY A 486 -13.26 -18.07 16.43
CA GLY A 486 -13.16 -16.63 16.68
C GLY A 486 -14.25 -16.10 17.63
N ALA A 487 -15.49 -16.54 17.43
CA ALA A 487 -16.64 -16.11 18.25
C ALA A 487 -16.52 -16.43 19.76
N ILE A 488 -15.74 -17.44 20.14
CA ILE A 488 -15.50 -17.79 21.56
C ILE A 488 -14.64 -16.71 22.26
N MET A 489 -13.84 -15.97 21.47
CA MET A 489 -12.94 -14.93 21.99
C MET A 489 -13.59 -13.54 22.02
N ASN A 490 -14.91 -13.43 21.77
CA ASN A 490 -15.60 -12.15 21.63
C ASN A 490 -15.55 -11.27 22.90
N ASP A 491 -15.53 -11.90 24.09
CA ASP A 491 -15.49 -11.18 25.37
C ASP A 491 -14.07 -10.72 25.78
N MET A 492 -13.04 -11.05 24.97
CA MET A 492 -11.65 -10.70 25.25
C MET A 492 -11.26 -9.40 24.58
N ASP A 493 -10.57 -8.53 25.31
CA ASP A 493 -10.06 -7.25 24.79
C ASP A 493 -8.62 -7.40 24.30
N PHE A 494 -8.39 -7.15 23.02
CA PHE A 494 -7.08 -7.20 22.39
C PHE A 494 -6.66 -5.82 21.90
N ASN A 495 -5.42 -5.47 22.17
CA ASN A 495 -4.78 -4.27 21.65
C ASN A 495 -3.84 -4.64 20.52
N VAL A 496 -4.02 -3.97 19.39
CA VAL A 496 -3.19 -4.14 18.20
C VAL A 496 -2.17 -3.03 18.13
N ARG A 497 -0.92 -3.38 17.98
CA ARG A 497 0.16 -2.42 17.72
C ARG A 497 0.88 -2.79 16.45
N ALA A 498 1.01 -1.83 15.55
CA ALA A 498 2.00 -1.95 14.49
C ALA A 498 3.35 -1.69 15.16
N ARG A 499 4.17 -2.72 15.31
CA ARG A 499 5.56 -2.51 15.69
C ARG A 499 6.20 -1.84 14.48
N ALA A 500 6.40 -0.51 14.56
CA ALA A 500 7.23 0.19 13.60
C ALA A 500 8.55 -0.57 13.54
N GLY A 501 8.67 -1.44 12.55
CA GLY A 501 9.96 -2.00 12.22
C GLY A 501 10.82 -0.78 12.03
N SER A 502 11.97 -0.69 12.69
CA SER A 502 12.90 0.41 12.49
C SER A 502 13.05 0.58 10.98
N MET A 503 12.39 1.60 10.42
CA MET A 503 12.43 1.90 8.98
C MET A 503 13.79 2.38 8.50
N LEU A 504 14.70 2.53 9.41
CA LEU A 504 16.09 2.42 9.11
C LEU A 504 16.29 1.00 8.57
N PRO A 505 16.88 0.81 7.39
CA PRO A 505 17.59 -0.41 7.14
C PRO A 505 18.59 -0.51 8.29
N GLU A 506 18.23 -1.17 9.37
CA GLU A 506 19.23 -1.77 10.22
C GLU A 506 19.96 -2.66 9.24
N ASN A 507 21.11 -2.15 8.81
CA ASN A 507 22.01 -2.90 7.98
C ASN A 507 22.15 -4.21 8.76
N LYS A 508 21.69 -5.34 8.22
CA LYS A 508 21.84 -6.64 8.89
C LYS A 508 23.27 -6.76 9.41
N GLU A 509 24.24 -6.30 8.60
CA GLU A 509 25.65 -6.16 8.98
C GLU A 509 25.86 -5.27 10.22
N PHE A 510 25.04 -4.23 10.45
CA PHE A 510 25.21 -3.37 11.61
C PHE A 510 24.66 -4.01 12.88
N VAL A 511 23.51 -4.68 12.80
CA VAL A 511 22.95 -5.47 13.91
C VAL A 511 23.87 -6.62 14.25
N GLU A 512 24.35 -7.34 13.25
CA GLU A 512 25.34 -8.41 13.39
C GLU A 512 26.65 -7.91 14.03
N ASN A 513 27.19 -6.79 13.54
CA ASN A 513 28.37 -6.16 14.13
C ASN A 513 28.13 -5.68 15.57
N LYS A 514 26.94 -5.17 15.88
CA LYS A 514 26.59 -4.72 17.23
C LYS A 514 26.40 -5.89 18.18
N ILE A 515 25.78 -6.98 17.72
CA ILE A 515 25.69 -8.24 18.48
C ILE A 515 27.09 -8.82 18.71
N MET A 516 27.94 -8.83 17.69
CA MET A 516 29.35 -9.26 17.82
C MET A 516 30.13 -8.40 18.82
N GLN A 517 29.93 -7.07 18.83
CA GLN A 517 30.56 -6.18 19.80
C GLN A 517 30.05 -6.44 21.23
N LEU A 518 28.76 -6.64 21.41
CA LEU A 518 28.16 -6.96 22.71
C LEU A 518 28.62 -8.34 23.24
N MET A 519 28.83 -9.30 22.33
CA MET A 519 29.44 -10.59 22.63
C MET A 519 30.91 -10.43 23.07
N GLN A 520 31.69 -9.62 22.34
CA GLN A 520 33.08 -9.34 22.73
C GLN A 520 33.21 -8.61 24.07
N MET A 521 32.20 -7.80 24.43
CA MET A 521 32.11 -7.13 25.74
C MET A 521 31.60 -8.06 26.85
N GLY A 522 31.21 -9.30 26.56
CA GLY A 522 30.67 -10.25 27.52
C GLY A 522 29.25 -9.92 28.04
N VAL A 523 28.55 -9.01 27.38
CA VAL A 523 27.17 -8.64 27.74
C VAL A 523 26.17 -9.69 27.30
N ILE A 524 26.41 -10.31 26.16
CA ILE A 524 25.64 -11.44 25.62
C ILE A 524 26.52 -12.67 25.67
N THR A 525 26.18 -13.61 26.53
CA THR A 525 26.90 -14.87 26.75
C THR A 525 26.15 -16.07 26.17
N ASP A 526 24.87 -15.91 25.84
CA ASP A 526 24.03 -16.98 25.30
C ASP A 526 24.23 -17.14 23.78
N PRO A 527 24.84 -18.27 23.32
CA PRO A 527 25.03 -18.53 21.90
C PRO A 527 23.72 -18.73 21.11
N LEU A 528 22.64 -19.21 21.77
CA LEU A 528 21.33 -19.39 21.15
C LEU A 528 20.69 -18.05 20.82
N TYR A 529 20.81 -17.06 21.70
CA TYR A 529 20.36 -15.69 21.44
C TYR A 529 21.05 -15.10 20.21
N ILE A 530 22.35 -15.36 20.04
CA ILE A 530 23.14 -14.88 18.92
C ILE A 530 22.67 -15.54 17.62
N LEU A 531 22.54 -16.87 17.59
CA LEU A 531 22.09 -17.63 16.43
C LEU A 531 20.67 -17.28 15.99
N ASN A 532 19.78 -16.97 16.94
CA ASN A 532 18.41 -16.56 16.62
C ASN A 532 18.35 -15.19 15.94
N ASN A 533 19.29 -14.29 16.24
CA ASN A 533 19.30 -12.92 15.71
C ASN A 533 20.24 -12.71 14.49
N ILE A 534 20.98 -13.74 14.07
CA ILE A 534 21.84 -13.72 12.87
C ILE A 534 21.23 -14.64 11.80
N GLU A 535 21.14 -14.19 10.56
CA GLU A 535 20.72 -15.01 9.43
C GLU A 535 21.93 -15.77 8.84
N LEU A 536 22.06 -17.04 9.23
CA LEU A 536 23.03 -17.94 8.66
C LEU A 536 22.35 -19.04 7.85
N PRO A 537 22.85 -19.40 6.65
CA PRO A 537 22.34 -20.56 5.92
C PRO A 537 22.52 -21.83 6.77
N GLY A 538 21.43 -22.53 7.08
CA GLY A 538 21.46 -23.76 7.88
C GLY A 538 21.48 -23.55 9.39
N LYS A 539 21.09 -22.36 9.89
CA LYS A 539 21.05 -22.04 11.33
C LYS A 539 20.23 -23.03 12.15
N GLU A 540 19.13 -23.56 11.59
CA GLU A 540 18.28 -24.56 12.26
C GLU A 540 19.04 -25.83 12.64
N LYS A 541 19.96 -26.28 11.78
CA LYS A 541 20.81 -27.43 12.09
C LYS A 541 21.79 -27.15 13.24
N LEU A 542 22.33 -25.92 13.28
CA LEU A 542 23.23 -25.49 14.35
C LEU A 542 22.50 -25.34 15.69
N ILE A 543 21.28 -24.78 15.65
CA ILE A 543 20.41 -24.66 16.85
C ILE A 543 20.07 -26.04 17.40
N ASN A 544 19.63 -26.97 16.53
CA ASN A 544 19.32 -28.33 16.95
C ASN A 544 20.54 -29.07 17.51
N GLN A 545 21.73 -28.95 16.89
CA GLN A 545 22.95 -29.53 17.41
C GLN A 545 23.36 -28.95 18.77
N MET A 546 23.16 -27.64 18.98
CA MET A 546 23.43 -27.01 20.27
C MET A 546 22.41 -27.39 21.33
N MET A 547 21.11 -27.54 20.97
CA MET A 547 20.10 -28.05 21.88
C MET A 547 20.38 -29.50 22.30
N GLU A 548 20.76 -30.37 21.37
CA GLU A 548 21.17 -31.72 21.66
C GLU A 548 22.41 -31.77 22.56
N GLN A 549 23.40 -30.93 22.31
CA GLN A 549 24.58 -30.83 23.17
C GLN A 549 24.24 -30.32 24.59
N ASN A 550 23.38 -29.30 24.68
CA ASN A 550 22.94 -28.78 25.97
C ASN A 550 22.09 -29.79 26.74
N GLN A 551 21.22 -30.56 26.08
CA GLN A 551 20.48 -31.65 26.68
C GLN A 551 21.40 -32.79 27.14
N ALA A 552 22.38 -33.15 26.33
CA ALA A 552 23.38 -34.14 26.70
C ALA A 552 24.24 -33.70 27.92
N MET A 553 24.64 -32.41 27.98
CA MET A 553 25.32 -31.86 29.16
C MET A 553 24.43 -31.78 30.39
N ALA A 554 23.14 -31.42 30.22
CA ALA A 554 22.19 -31.38 31.32
C ALA A 554 21.90 -32.79 31.87
N MET A 555 21.84 -33.81 31.02
CA MET A 555 21.73 -35.21 31.46
C MET A 555 22.99 -35.69 32.19
N GLN A 556 24.17 -35.22 31.77
CA GLN A 556 25.42 -35.55 32.48
C GLN A 556 25.57 -34.86 33.86
N GLN A 557 24.86 -33.74 34.06
CA GLN A 557 24.90 -32.99 35.34
C GLN A 557 23.78 -33.39 36.32
N GLN A 558 22.80 -34.20 35.88
CA GLN A 558 21.79 -34.70 36.81
C GLN A 558 22.40 -35.76 37.75
N PRO A 559 22.17 -35.63 39.09
CA PRO A 559 22.57 -36.65 40.03
C PRO A 559 21.85 -37.96 39.69
N LEU A 560 22.55 -39.08 39.90
CA LEU A 560 22.00 -40.43 39.69
C LEU A 560 20.66 -40.59 40.41
N THR A 561 19.67 -41.10 39.72
CA THR A 561 18.37 -41.42 40.32
C THR A 561 18.50 -42.59 41.32
N PRO A 562 17.61 -42.71 42.33
CA PRO A 562 17.66 -43.82 43.28
C PRO A 562 17.64 -45.21 42.62
N GLU A 563 16.98 -45.35 41.49
CA GLU A 563 16.94 -46.59 40.68
C GLU A 563 18.29 -46.89 40.00
N GLU A 564 18.97 -45.87 39.48
CA GLU A 564 20.31 -46.01 38.88
C GLU A 564 21.37 -46.29 39.92
N LEU A 565 21.17 -45.83 41.18
CA LEU A 565 22.03 -46.15 42.33
C LEU A 565 21.84 -47.60 42.82
N GLU A 566 20.62 -48.13 42.77
CA GLU A 566 20.35 -49.55 43.08
C GLU A 566 20.93 -50.48 42.00
N ASP A 567 20.91 -50.07 40.72
CA ASP A 567 21.46 -50.84 39.59
C ASP A 567 23.00 -50.88 39.59
N LEU A 568 23.66 -49.95 40.26
CA LEU A 568 25.12 -49.94 40.37
C LEU A 568 25.67 -51.10 41.24
N GLY A 569 24.81 -51.76 42.05
CA GLY A 569 25.16 -52.90 42.88
C GLY A 569 25.76 -52.50 44.24
N THR A 570 25.85 -53.48 45.17
CA THR A 570 26.39 -53.25 46.53
C THR A 570 27.81 -53.71 46.73
N ASP A 571 28.45 -54.33 45.67
CA ASP A 571 29.82 -54.81 45.72
C ASP A 571 30.81 -53.80 45.15
N GLU A 572 31.83 -53.44 45.94
CA GLU A 572 32.85 -52.43 45.58
C GLU A 572 33.60 -52.76 44.28
N ASP A 573 33.88 -54.04 43.98
CA ASP A 573 34.55 -54.49 42.76
C ASP A 573 33.65 -54.39 41.52
N GLU A 574 32.34 -54.52 41.64
CA GLU A 574 31.38 -54.44 40.55
C GLU A 574 31.10 -52.94 40.18
N ILE A 575 31.06 -52.07 41.18
CA ILE A 575 30.95 -50.62 41.04
C ILE A 575 32.19 -50.06 40.32
N MET A 576 33.41 -50.47 40.71
CA MET A 576 34.64 -50.02 40.07
C MET A 576 34.71 -50.46 38.61
N ASN A 577 34.33 -51.69 38.29
CA ASN A 577 34.30 -52.17 36.89
C ASN A 577 33.32 -51.42 36.00
N ARG A 578 32.17 -51.01 36.53
CA ARG A 578 31.18 -50.23 35.76
C ARG A 578 31.60 -48.76 35.61
N LEU A 579 32.29 -48.18 36.62
CA LEU A 579 32.86 -46.83 36.53
C LEU A 579 34.05 -46.75 35.56
N GLU A 580 34.82 -47.85 35.38
CA GLU A 580 35.86 -47.93 34.34
C GLU A 580 35.28 -48.10 32.94
N GLN A 581 34.08 -48.70 32.79
CA GLN A 581 33.41 -48.88 31.50
C GLN A 581 32.65 -47.62 31.06
N ASP A 582 32.15 -46.79 32.01
CA ASP A 582 31.48 -45.55 31.73
C ASP A 582 31.98 -44.40 32.63
N PRO A 583 32.98 -43.64 32.18
CA PRO A 583 33.54 -42.50 32.91
C PRO A 583 32.54 -41.40 33.27
N SER A 584 31.36 -41.32 32.56
CA SER A 584 30.34 -40.31 32.84
C SER A 584 29.62 -40.51 34.17
N LEU A 585 29.54 -41.77 34.63
CA LEU A 585 28.98 -42.11 35.96
C LEU A 585 29.78 -41.55 37.11
N MET A 586 31.12 -41.44 36.96
CA MET A 586 32.02 -40.86 37.98
C MET A 586 31.74 -39.38 38.20
N GLN A 587 31.41 -38.63 37.12
CA GLN A 587 31.07 -37.20 37.22
C GLN A 587 29.69 -36.97 37.87
N ARG A 588 28.74 -37.89 37.66
CA ARG A 588 27.38 -37.80 38.22
C ARG A 588 27.34 -38.26 39.71
N LEU A 589 28.32 -39.04 40.16
CA LEU A 589 28.44 -39.46 41.58
C LEU A 589 29.02 -38.36 42.48
N ASN A 590 29.84 -37.45 41.96
CA ASN A 590 30.51 -36.43 42.77
C ASN A 590 30.42 -35.04 42.12
N PRO A 591 29.26 -34.38 42.17
CA PRO A 591 29.04 -33.07 41.51
C PRO A 591 29.78 -31.90 42.18
N ASN A 592 30.46 -32.11 43.36
CA ASN A 592 31.08 -31.05 44.15
C ASN A 592 32.61 -30.98 44.04
N GLN A 593 33.27 -31.65 43.08
CA GLN A 593 34.72 -31.56 42.87
C GLN A 593 35.06 -30.84 41.56
N GLN A 594 34.56 -29.63 41.34
CA GLN A 594 35.13 -28.64 40.45
C GLN A 594 35.45 -27.37 41.21
#